data_405398076a9098a04a4bb66c63f8141a
#
_entry.id   405398076a9098a04a4bb66c63f8141a
#
_cell.length_a   1.000
_cell.length_b   1.000
_cell.length_c   1.000
_cell.angle_alpha   90.00
_cell.angle_beta   90.00
_cell.angle_gamma   90.00
#
_symmetry.space_group_name_H-M   'P 1'
#
loop_
_entity.id
_entity.type
_entity.pdbx_description
1 polymer ?
#
loop_
_entity_poly.entity_id
_entity_poly.type
_entity_poly.pdbx_seq_one_letter_code
_entity_poly.pdbx_strand_id
1 'polypeptide(L)'
;MANDVLSLARREMNRRNFSQAIKILESGADIYDENSDYYILLGTACLYADDVGTAYAYFQKARKICLTNVTMLLGQAAIFLRRGDTEKALHYYIEVLENDPSNQTAKDAMEFIRIHGDYTTICRWVDTGRIKQFYPKLGKNPDKILISVIGFLFCIAGCFLAFKFIGAGEKVVTGPRMDLS
;
A
#
# COMPACT_ATOMS: atom_id res chain seq x y z
N MET A 1 -20.76 -5.41 16.84
CA MET A 1 -19.93 -4.18 17.02
C MET A 1 -18.42 -4.45 16.88
N ALA A 2 -17.87 -5.56 17.40
CA ALA A 2 -16.42 -5.84 17.30
C ALA A 2 -15.89 -5.91 15.86
N ASN A 3 -16.60 -6.55 14.94
CA ASN A 3 -16.21 -6.60 13.51
C ASN A 3 -16.21 -5.23 12.80
N ASP A 4 -16.80 -4.22 13.41
CA ASP A 4 -16.90 -2.89 12.82
C ASP A 4 -15.61 -2.07 12.99
N VAL A 5 -14.96 -2.11 14.16
CA VAL A 5 -13.73 -1.34 14.45
C VAL A 5 -12.55 -1.78 13.56
N LEU A 6 -12.28 -3.10 13.49
CA LEU A 6 -11.18 -3.61 12.66
C LEU A 6 -11.43 -3.38 11.17
N SER A 7 -12.67 -3.56 10.72
CA SER A 7 -13.03 -3.33 9.32
C SER A 7 -12.96 -1.85 8.94
N LEU A 8 -13.40 -0.97 9.83
CA LEU A 8 -13.32 0.48 9.65
C LEU A 8 -11.86 0.94 9.61
N ALA A 9 -11.04 0.47 10.54
CA ALA A 9 -9.61 0.77 10.55
C ALA A 9 -8.90 0.29 9.28
N ARG A 10 -9.19 -0.95 8.80
CA ARG A 10 -8.65 -1.47 7.54
C ARG A 10 -9.05 -0.58 6.35
N ARG A 11 -10.27 -0.07 6.33
CA ARG A 11 -10.74 0.86 5.28
C ARG A 11 -9.93 2.15 5.28
N GLU A 12 -9.71 2.75 6.46
CA GLU A 12 -8.91 3.98 6.57
C GLU A 12 -7.43 3.73 6.22
N MET A 13 -6.87 2.59 6.61
CA MET A 13 -5.52 2.18 6.17
C MET A 13 -5.42 2.07 4.64
N ASN A 14 -6.42 1.48 3.98
CA ASN A 14 -6.45 1.37 2.53
C ASN A 14 -6.54 2.75 1.85
N ARG A 15 -7.18 3.72 2.51
CA ARG A 15 -7.21 5.14 2.09
C ARG A 15 -5.94 5.90 2.41
N ARG A 16 -4.99 5.28 3.15
CA ARG A 16 -3.76 5.91 3.65
C ARG A 16 -3.99 6.93 4.77
N ASN A 17 -5.13 6.88 5.43
CA ASN A 17 -5.49 7.71 6.58
C ASN A 17 -5.01 7.06 7.89
N PHE A 18 -3.69 6.92 8.05
CA PHE A 18 -3.11 6.13 9.15
C PHE A 18 -3.44 6.70 10.52
N SER A 19 -3.39 8.03 10.69
CA SER A 19 -3.75 8.68 11.96
C SER A 19 -5.21 8.42 12.36
N GLN A 20 -6.12 8.37 11.39
CA GLN A 20 -7.52 8.04 11.66
C GLN A 20 -7.69 6.55 11.97
N ALA A 21 -6.97 5.67 11.27
CA ALA A 21 -6.99 4.24 11.56
C ALA A 21 -6.50 3.95 12.99
N ILE A 22 -5.43 4.60 13.44
CA ILE A 22 -4.91 4.49 14.81
C ILE A 22 -5.97 4.90 15.83
N LYS A 23 -6.59 6.08 15.68
CA LYS A 23 -7.65 6.56 16.58
C LYS A 23 -8.82 5.59 16.68
N ILE A 24 -9.24 5.02 15.55
CA ILE A 24 -10.33 4.04 15.51
C ILE A 24 -9.93 2.78 16.28
N LEU A 25 -8.71 2.29 16.08
CA LEU A 25 -8.22 1.10 16.79
C LEU A 25 -8.09 1.37 18.29
N GLU A 26 -7.52 2.50 18.69
CA GLU A 26 -7.37 2.88 20.10
C GLU A 26 -8.72 2.97 20.82
N SER A 27 -9.79 3.38 20.15
CA SER A 27 -11.13 3.40 20.73
C SER A 27 -11.70 2.02 21.05
N GLY A 28 -11.11 0.95 20.53
CA GLY A 28 -11.50 -0.44 20.76
C GLY A 28 -10.52 -1.22 21.66
N ALA A 29 -9.55 -0.57 22.28
CA ALA A 29 -8.46 -1.21 23.01
C ALA A 29 -8.93 -2.23 24.04
N ASP A 30 -9.96 -1.90 24.82
CA ASP A 30 -10.48 -2.75 25.90
C ASP A 30 -11.13 -4.07 25.38
N ILE A 31 -11.49 -4.10 24.10
CA ILE A 31 -12.20 -5.25 23.49
C ILE A 31 -11.23 -6.25 22.86
N TYR A 32 -10.03 -5.78 22.46
CA TYR A 32 -9.10 -6.51 21.59
C TYR A 32 -7.76 -6.86 22.25
N ASP A 33 -7.66 -6.85 23.57
CA ASP A 33 -6.37 -7.05 24.30
C ASP A 33 -5.69 -8.40 23.98
N GLU A 34 -6.46 -9.44 23.62
CA GLU A 34 -5.91 -10.76 23.25
C GLU A 34 -6.00 -11.04 21.73
N ASN A 35 -6.18 -10.00 20.89
CA ASN A 35 -6.34 -10.17 19.45
C ASN A 35 -5.06 -9.77 18.70
N SER A 36 -4.35 -10.76 18.13
CA SER A 36 -3.13 -10.51 17.37
C SER A 36 -3.36 -9.61 16.15
N ASP A 37 -4.47 -9.77 15.42
CA ASP A 37 -4.81 -8.97 14.24
C ASP A 37 -4.99 -7.49 14.58
N TYR A 38 -5.54 -7.19 15.76
CA TYR A 38 -5.65 -5.84 16.28
C TYR A 38 -4.27 -5.17 16.43
N TYR A 39 -3.35 -5.85 17.12
CA TYR A 39 -1.99 -5.33 17.30
C TYR A 39 -1.20 -5.27 16.00
N ILE A 40 -1.42 -6.19 15.05
CA ILE A 40 -0.82 -6.15 13.72
C ILE A 40 -1.30 -4.93 12.94
N LEU A 41 -2.59 -4.61 13.00
CA LEU A 41 -3.14 -3.41 12.36
C LEU A 41 -2.57 -2.13 12.97
N LEU A 42 -2.53 -2.02 14.30
CA LEU A 42 -1.91 -0.88 14.99
C LEU A 42 -0.44 -0.74 14.63
N GLY A 43 0.33 -1.82 14.73
CA GLY A 43 1.74 -1.81 14.37
C GLY A 43 1.97 -1.38 12.91
N THR A 44 1.14 -1.88 11.98
CA THR A 44 1.23 -1.50 10.58
C THR A 44 0.85 -0.04 10.35
N ALA A 45 -0.22 0.46 10.99
CA ALA A 45 -0.64 1.85 10.89
C ALA A 45 0.43 2.81 11.42
N CYS A 46 1.00 2.52 12.61
CA CYS A 46 2.09 3.29 13.20
C CYS A 46 3.36 3.27 12.33
N LEU A 47 3.71 2.12 11.75
CA LEU A 47 4.86 2.01 10.85
C LEU A 47 4.72 2.90 9.61
N TYR A 48 3.54 2.95 9.01
CA TYR A 48 3.24 3.83 7.88
C TYR A 48 3.11 5.31 8.27
N ALA A 49 2.74 5.59 9.53
CA ALA A 49 2.73 6.93 10.11
C ALA A 49 4.14 7.40 10.55
N ASP A 50 5.17 6.62 10.28
CA ASP A 50 6.58 6.85 10.66
C ASP A 50 6.86 6.79 12.18
N ASP A 51 5.90 6.34 13.00
CA ASP A 51 6.11 6.04 14.42
C ASP A 51 6.64 4.61 14.61
N VAL A 52 7.94 4.46 14.34
CA VAL A 52 8.64 3.17 14.35
C VAL A 52 8.71 2.56 15.76
N GLY A 53 8.80 3.40 16.80
CA GLY A 53 8.89 2.95 18.20
C GLY A 53 7.60 2.27 18.65
N THR A 54 6.49 2.94 18.46
CA THR A 54 5.15 2.42 18.81
C THR A 54 4.78 1.22 17.92
N ALA A 55 5.13 1.26 16.62
CA ALA A 55 4.95 0.13 15.71
C ALA A 55 5.64 -1.14 16.23
N TYR A 56 6.91 -1.01 16.67
CA TYR A 56 7.66 -2.13 17.23
C TYR A 56 6.97 -2.70 18.48
N ALA A 57 6.53 -1.83 19.39
CA ALA A 57 5.84 -2.27 20.60
C ALA A 57 4.56 -3.07 20.30
N TYR A 58 3.75 -2.63 19.33
CA TYR A 58 2.55 -3.34 18.92
C TYR A 58 2.86 -4.68 18.23
N PHE A 59 3.86 -4.74 17.37
CA PHE A 59 4.28 -6.02 16.78
C PHE A 59 4.82 -6.98 17.82
N GLN A 60 5.50 -6.51 18.88
CA GLN A 60 5.92 -7.36 19.98
C GLN A 60 4.72 -7.90 20.77
N LYS A 61 3.66 -7.11 20.99
CA LYS A 61 2.41 -7.61 21.59
C LYS A 61 1.75 -8.67 20.70
N ALA A 62 1.66 -8.41 19.40
CA ALA A 62 1.12 -9.38 18.44
C ALA A 62 1.91 -10.70 18.48
N ARG A 63 3.25 -10.63 18.53
CA ARG A 63 4.12 -11.82 18.54
C ARG A 63 3.92 -12.71 19.78
N LYS A 64 3.59 -12.14 20.93
CA LYS A 64 3.27 -12.92 22.14
C LYS A 64 2.00 -13.77 21.97
N ILE A 65 1.09 -13.36 21.10
CA ILE A 65 -0.18 -14.04 20.84
C ILE A 65 -0.07 -15.00 19.64
N CYS A 66 0.60 -14.56 18.56
CA CYS A 66 0.78 -15.33 17.34
C CYS A 66 2.21 -15.18 16.81
N LEU A 67 2.97 -16.28 16.79
CA LEU A 67 4.41 -16.25 16.48
C LEU A 67 4.71 -16.10 14.99
N THR A 68 3.84 -16.59 14.10
CA THR A 68 4.17 -16.86 12.68
C THR A 68 3.36 -16.02 11.68
N ASN A 69 2.75 -14.92 12.12
CA ASN A 69 1.99 -14.07 11.20
C ASN A 69 2.93 -13.31 10.24
N VAL A 70 2.81 -13.57 8.95
CA VAL A 70 3.65 -13.01 7.89
C VAL A 70 3.64 -11.47 7.86
N THR A 71 2.48 -10.84 8.08
CA THR A 71 2.38 -9.36 8.10
C THR A 71 3.16 -8.76 9.27
N MET A 72 3.07 -9.38 10.44
CA MET A 72 3.82 -8.97 11.63
C MET A 72 5.33 -9.14 11.41
N LEU A 73 5.75 -10.29 10.91
CA LEU A 73 7.16 -10.57 10.63
C LEU A 73 7.75 -9.60 9.61
N LEU A 74 7.01 -9.30 8.52
CA LEU A 74 7.39 -8.26 7.56
C LEU A 74 7.52 -6.89 8.22
N GLY A 75 6.59 -6.52 9.12
CA GLY A 75 6.64 -5.27 9.86
C GLY A 75 7.90 -5.17 10.74
N GLN A 76 8.23 -6.23 11.46
CA GLN A 76 9.44 -6.31 12.29
C GLN A 76 10.71 -6.24 11.44
N ALA A 77 10.77 -7.00 10.34
CA ALA A 77 11.89 -6.96 9.39
C ALA A 77 12.12 -5.54 8.85
N ALA A 78 11.04 -4.88 8.41
CA ALA A 78 11.09 -3.53 7.88
C ALA A 78 11.57 -2.49 8.91
N ILE A 79 11.20 -2.66 10.19
CA ILE A 79 11.68 -1.80 11.28
C ILE A 79 13.18 -1.95 11.48
N PHE A 80 13.70 -3.18 11.50
CA PHE A 80 15.14 -3.41 11.65
C PHE A 80 15.91 -2.92 10.43
N LEU A 81 15.41 -3.16 9.21
CA LEU A 81 16.00 -2.61 8.00
C LEU A 81 16.07 -1.08 8.03
N ARG A 82 15.00 -0.42 8.43
CA ARG A 82 14.94 1.04 8.57
C ARG A 82 15.96 1.58 9.59
N ARG A 83 16.28 0.81 10.63
CA ARG A 83 17.30 1.15 11.64
C ARG A 83 18.72 0.85 11.17
N GLY A 84 18.91 0.25 10.01
CA GLY A 84 20.20 -0.20 9.49
C GLY A 84 20.70 -1.50 10.11
N ASP A 85 19.89 -2.18 10.93
CA ASP A 85 20.21 -3.49 11.50
C ASP A 85 19.84 -4.58 10.47
N THR A 86 20.70 -4.71 9.47
CA THR A 86 20.48 -5.63 8.34
C THR A 86 20.51 -7.09 8.76
N GLU A 87 21.27 -7.44 9.80
CA GLU A 87 21.35 -8.80 10.31
C GLU A 87 20.00 -9.26 10.88
N LYS A 88 19.42 -8.45 11.79
CA LYS A 88 18.09 -8.74 12.32
C LYS A 88 17.00 -8.66 11.27
N ALA A 89 17.11 -7.72 10.33
CA ALA A 89 16.17 -7.63 9.22
C ALA A 89 16.16 -8.91 8.39
N LEU A 90 17.35 -9.44 8.02
CA LEU A 90 17.49 -10.70 7.29
C LEU A 90 16.90 -11.87 8.06
N HIS A 91 17.14 -11.96 9.38
CA HIS A 91 16.57 -13.02 10.21
C HIS A 91 15.04 -13.05 10.10
N TYR A 92 14.38 -11.89 10.24
CA TYR A 92 12.93 -11.81 10.10
C TYR A 92 12.43 -12.06 8.67
N TYR A 93 13.15 -11.62 7.63
CA TYR A 93 12.77 -11.93 6.24
C TYR A 93 12.90 -13.42 5.91
N ILE A 94 13.88 -14.12 6.49
CA ILE A 94 14.00 -15.59 6.40
C ILE A 94 12.79 -16.24 7.06
N GLU A 95 12.43 -15.82 8.28
CA GLU A 95 11.25 -16.32 9.00
C GLU A 95 9.95 -16.07 8.21
N VAL A 96 9.85 -14.94 7.46
CA VAL A 96 8.75 -14.70 6.51
C VAL A 96 8.74 -15.77 5.42
N LEU A 97 9.88 -16.08 4.80
CA LEU A 97 9.96 -17.04 3.70
C LEU A 97 9.76 -18.50 4.16
N GLU A 98 10.03 -18.82 5.41
CA GLU A 98 9.69 -20.12 6.02
C GLU A 98 8.17 -20.30 6.11
N ASN A 99 7.40 -19.23 6.36
CA ASN A 99 5.94 -19.24 6.48
C ASN A 99 5.21 -18.95 5.16
N ASP A 100 5.82 -18.16 4.27
CA ASP A 100 5.34 -17.84 2.92
C ASP A 100 6.50 -17.80 1.93
N PRO A 101 6.90 -18.96 1.36
CA PRO A 101 8.01 -19.06 0.40
C PRO A 101 7.81 -18.23 -0.87
N SER A 102 6.57 -17.81 -1.17
CA SER A 102 6.24 -17.01 -2.34
C SER A 102 6.35 -15.50 -2.09
N ASN A 103 6.63 -15.06 -0.87
CA ASN A 103 6.58 -13.66 -0.47
C ASN A 103 7.59 -12.78 -1.23
N GLN A 104 7.10 -12.04 -2.22
CA GLN A 104 7.97 -11.21 -3.06
C GLN A 104 8.59 -10.06 -2.28
N THR A 105 7.87 -9.47 -1.30
CA THR A 105 8.40 -8.36 -0.49
C THR A 105 9.64 -8.78 0.30
N ALA A 106 9.62 -9.98 0.89
CA ALA A 106 10.78 -10.51 1.61
C ALA A 106 11.95 -10.79 0.66
N LYS A 107 11.70 -11.39 -0.50
CA LYS A 107 12.73 -11.66 -1.52
C LYS A 107 13.39 -10.36 -2.00
N ASP A 108 12.60 -9.36 -2.35
CA ASP A 108 13.09 -8.06 -2.81
C ASP A 108 13.90 -7.34 -1.74
N ALA A 109 13.47 -7.43 -0.48
CA ALA A 109 14.18 -6.83 0.65
C ALA A 109 15.53 -7.51 0.92
N MET A 110 15.58 -8.84 0.87
CA MET A 110 16.83 -9.59 1.03
C MET A 110 17.81 -9.28 -0.11
N GLU A 111 17.32 -9.19 -1.34
CA GLU A 111 18.15 -8.80 -2.50
C GLU A 111 18.65 -7.35 -2.37
N PHE A 112 17.80 -6.43 -1.89
CA PHE A 112 18.21 -5.07 -1.57
C PHE A 112 19.33 -5.05 -0.53
N ILE A 113 19.20 -5.80 0.56
CA ILE A 113 20.24 -5.87 1.62
C ILE A 113 21.53 -6.45 1.04
N ARG A 114 21.46 -7.47 0.20
CA ARG A 114 22.64 -8.10 -0.45
C ARG A 114 23.44 -7.10 -1.30
N ILE A 115 22.73 -6.22 -2.03
CA ILE A 115 23.37 -5.28 -2.98
C ILE A 115 23.67 -3.92 -2.32
N HIS A 116 22.79 -3.46 -1.45
CA HIS A 116 22.73 -2.08 -0.93
C HIS A 116 22.63 -2.03 0.61
N GLY A 117 23.11 -3.05 1.32
CA GLY A 117 22.99 -3.16 2.76
C GLY A 117 23.88 -2.18 3.56
N ASP A 118 24.56 -1.25 2.91
CA ASP A 118 25.33 -0.21 3.58
C ASP A 118 24.41 0.83 4.25
N TYR A 119 24.82 1.30 5.42
CA TYR A 119 24.04 2.20 6.26
C TYR A 119 23.66 3.51 5.52
N THR A 120 24.56 4.05 4.71
CA THR A 120 24.34 5.32 4.00
C THR A 120 23.22 5.18 2.96
N THR A 121 23.22 4.08 2.22
CA THR A 121 22.16 3.81 1.23
C THR A 121 20.81 3.56 1.92
N ILE A 122 20.81 2.82 3.03
CA ILE A 122 19.58 2.60 3.82
C ILE A 122 19.02 3.94 4.31
N CYS A 123 19.83 4.81 4.90
CA CYS A 123 19.41 6.15 5.34
C CYS A 123 18.79 6.94 4.19
N ARG A 124 19.43 6.96 3.02
CA ARG A 124 18.88 7.64 1.83
C ARG A 124 17.52 7.08 1.41
N TRP A 125 17.33 5.77 1.51
CA TRP A 125 16.04 5.13 1.18
C TRP A 125 14.97 5.45 2.23
N VAL A 126 15.35 5.60 3.50
CA VAL A 126 14.45 6.08 4.57
C VAL A 126 14.04 7.52 4.28
N ASP A 127 14.97 8.43 4.02
CA ASP A 127 14.72 9.85 3.80
C ASP A 127 13.85 10.10 2.55
N THR A 128 14.07 9.31 1.51
CA THR A 128 13.26 9.39 0.28
C THR A 128 11.95 8.63 0.34
N GLY A 129 11.66 7.93 1.45
CA GLY A 129 10.47 7.10 1.62
C GLY A 129 10.45 5.80 0.79
N ARG A 130 11.52 5.51 0.02
CA ARG A 130 11.62 4.31 -0.82
C ARG A 130 11.62 3.03 0.01
N ILE A 131 12.10 3.08 1.24
CA ILE A 131 12.13 1.94 2.17
C ILE A 131 10.72 1.35 2.40
N LYS A 132 9.66 2.14 2.23
CA LYS A 132 8.26 1.72 2.43
C LYS A 132 7.80 0.62 1.46
N GLN A 133 8.54 0.38 0.37
CA GLN A 133 8.24 -0.75 -0.51
C GLN A 133 8.44 -2.12 0.16
N PHE A 134 9.25 -2.19 1.22
CA PHE A 134 9.51 -3.40 2.00
C PHE A 134 8.57 -3.54 3.21
N TYR A 135 7.63 -2.61 3.39
CA TYR A 135 6.62 -2.69 4.43
C TYR A 135 5.53 -3.71 4.08
N PRO A 136 4.78 -4.20 5.08
CA PRO A 136 3.61 -5.02 4.82
C PRO A 136 2.66 -4.35 3.84
N LYS A 137 2.23 -5.06 2.79
CA LYS A 137 1.38 -4.49 1.74
C LYS A 137 0.01 -4.14 2.29
N LEU A 138 -0.45 -2.94 1.97
CA LEU A 138 -1.82 -2.49 2.24
C LEU A 138 -2.73 -2.88 1.08
N GLY A 139 -4.03 -2.95 1.36
CA GLY A 139 -5.05 -3.15 0.33
C GLY A 139 -5.09 -2.01 -0.70
N LYS A 140 -5.80 -2.23 -1.79
CA LYS A 140 -5.99 -1.22 -2.84
C LYS A 140 -6.73 0.00 -2.27
N ASN A 141 -6.26 1.20 -2.60
CA ASN A 141 -6.93 2.43 -2.20
C ASN A 141 -8.21 2.60 -3.05
N PRO A 142 -9.41 2.53 -2.44
CA PRO A 142 -10.67 2.62 -3.18
C PRO A 142 -10.85 3.97 -3.86
N ASP A 143 -10.36 5.06 -3.27
CA ASP A 143 -10.52 6.41 -3.80
C ASP A 143 -9.68 6.58 -5.08
N LYS A 144 -8.47 6.01 -5.14
CA LYS A 144 -7.65 6.02 -6.36
C LYS A 144 -8.26 5.19 -7.49
N ILE A 145 -8.89 4.06 -7.16
CA ILE A 145 -9.59 3.24 -8.15
C ILE A 145 -10.77 4.02 -8.73
N LEU A 146 -11.57 4.67 -7.87
CA LEU A 146 -12.70 5.47 -8.29
C LEU A 146 -12.28 6.63 -9.20
N ILE A 147 -11.24 7.38 -8.82
CA ILE A 147 -10.69 8.48 -9.64
C ILE A 147 -10.21 7.96 -11.01
N SER A 148 -9.52 6.82 -11.05
CA SER A 148 -9.06 6.20 -12.28
C SER A 148 -10.22 5.79 -13.20
N VAL A 149 -11.28 5.20 -12.64
CA VAL A 149 -12.49 4.81 -13.41
C VAL A 149 -13.21 6.05 -13.96
N ILE A 150 -13.37 7.09 -13.13
CA ILE A 150 -13.99 8.35 -13.56
C ILE A 150 -13.16 9.00 -14.68
N GLY A 151 -11.83 9.08 -14.53
CA GLY A 151 -10.93 9.61 -15.57
C GLY A 151 -11.04 8.84 -16.88
N PHE A 152 -11.12 7.53 -16.84
CA PHE A 152 -11.28 6.67 -18.00
C PHE A 152 -12.63 6.91 -18.72
N LEU A 153 -13.72 7.06 -17.96
CA LEU A 153 -15.05 7.40 -18.50
C LEU A 153 -15.05 8.77 -19.18
N PHE A 154 -14.37 9.78 -18.60
CA PHE A 154 -14.21 11.09 -19.23
C PHE A 154 -13.43 11.02 -20.54
N CYS A 155 -12.36 10.23 -20.61
CA CYS A 155 -11.60 10.02 -21.85
C CYS A 155 -12.47 9.39 -22.95
N ILE A 156 -13.28 8.36 -22.62
CA ILE A 156 -14.18 7.72 -23.58
C ILE A 156 -15.23 8.72 -24.08
N ALA A 157 -15.85 9.50 -23.17
CA ALA A 157 -16.83 10.50 -23.54
C ALA A 157 -16.22 11.59 -24.43
N GLY A 158 -15.01 12.05 -24.15
CA GLY A 158 -14.27 13.01 -24.97
C GLY A 158 -13.95 12.48 -26.36
N CYS A 159 -13.49 11.23 -26.48
CA CYS A 159 -13.26 10.57 -27.77
C CYS A 159 -14.56 10.44 -28.60
N PHE A 160 -15.68 10.10 -27.95
CA PHE A 160 -16.96 9.97 -28.60
C PHE A 160 -17.48 11.31 -29.14
N LEU A 161 -17.32 12.40 -28.39
CA LEU A 161 -17.65 13.75 -28.82
C LEU A 161 -16.76 14.20 -29.98
N ALA A 162 -15.45 13.96 -29.90
CA ALA A 162 -14.53 14.29 -31.00
C ALA A 162 -14.89 13.52 -32.28
N PHE A 163 -15.24 12.25 -32.18
CA PHE A 163 -15.68 11.44 -33.34
C PHE A 163 -16.96 11.98 -33.97
N LYS A 164 -17.93 12.42 -33.15
CA LYS A 164 -19.15 13.08 -33.67
C LYS A 164 -18.86 14.40 -34.40
N PHE A 165 -17.92 15.21 -33.89
CA PHE A 165 -17.53 16.47 -34.51
C PHE A 165 -16.79 16.25 -35.84
N ILE A 166 -15.93 15.27 -35.97
CA ILE A 166 -15.19 14.93 -37.18
C ILE A 166 -16.14 14.34 -38.23
N GLY A 167 -17.10 13.48 -37.83
CA GLY A 167 -18.11 12.91 -38.74
C GLY A 167 -19.18 13.89 -39.24
N ALA A 168 -19.35 15.04 -38.56
CA ALA A 168 -20.31 16.07 -38.95
C ALA A 168 -19.76 17.07 -40.02
N GLY A 169 -18.43 17.00 -40.29
CA GLY A 169 -17.74 17.94 -41.19
C GLY A 169 -17.75 17.61 -42.69
N GLU A 170 -18.19 16.43 -43.09
CA GLU A 170 -18.19 16.00 -44.50
C GLU A 170 -19.58 16.11 -45.14
N LYS A 171 -20.09 17.33 -45.27
CA LYS A 171 -21.09 17.61 -46.33
C LYS A 171 -20.32 17.99 -47.59
N VAL A 172 -20.05 17.01 -48.44
CA VAL A 172 -19.61 17.23 -49.82
C VAL A 172 -20.67 18.07 -50.52
N VAL A 173 -20.33 19.33 -50.81
CA VAL A 173 -21.13 20.20 -51.70
C VAL A 173 -20.86 19.73 -53.11
N THR A 174 -21.73 18.87 -53.63
CA THR A 174 -21.79 18.59 -55.06
C THR A 174 -22.46 19.79 -55.75
N GLY A 175 -21.64 20.67 -56.31
CA GLY A 175 -22.11 21.73 -57.19
C GLY A 175 -22.66 21.18 -58.53
N PRO A 176 -23.63 21.85 -59.20
CA PRO A 176 -24.19 21.37 -60.44
C PRO A 176 -23.13 21.42 -61.55
N ARG A 177 -23.07 20.33 -62.37
CA ARG A 177 -22.28 20.26 -63.59
C ARG A 177 -22.90 21.26 -64.57
N MET A 178 -22.11 22.24 -65.00
CA MET A 178 -22.45 23.04 -66.23
C MET A 178 -22.07 22.22 -67.42
N ASP A 179 -23.11 21.84 -68.20
CA ASP A 179 -22.93 21.35 -69.59
C ASP A 179 -22.59 22.54 -70.47
N LEU A 180 -21.41 22.50 -71.09
CA LEU A 180 -21.03 23.39 -72.21
C LEU A 180 -21.24 22.64 -73.53
N SER A 181 -22.32 22.97 -74.22
CA SER A 181 -22.52 22.70 -75.67
C SER A 181 -21.86 23.80 -76.44
#